data_0d6e40a99b0c145403042871aaf70a32
#
_entry.id   0d6e40a99b0c145403042871aaf70a32
#
_cell.length_a   1.000
_cell.length_b   1.000
_cell.length_c   1.000
_cell.angle_alpha   90.00
_cell.angle_beta   90.00
_cell.angle_gamma   90.00
#
_symmetry.space_group_name_H-M   'P 1'
#
loop_
_entity.id
_entity.type
_entity.pdbx_description
1 polymer ?
#
loop_
_entity_poly.entity_id
_entity_poly.type
_entity_poly.pdbx_seq_one_letter_code
_entity_poly.pdbx_strand_id
1 'polypeptide(L)'
;MAFAIGMHNVPEGVAVASSVYAATRSRERAFVVAAATGLVEPLAAGLSAAVLSPFLSPEVLELALLGVAGAMIAVSLLELVPSAWRAAPRPAIIGGLGGWWVLRIGLDFVAAAHA
;
A
#
# COMPACT_ATOMS: atom_id res chain seq x y z
N MET A 1 -13.31 -0.55 -9.28
CA MET A 1 -11.92 -1.07 -9.14
C MET A 1 -10.85 0.03 -9.10
N ALA A 2 -10.72 0.93 -10.07
CA ALA A 2 -9.67 1.97 -10.09
C ALA A 2 -9.61 2.83 -8.82
N PHE A 3 -10.75 3.21 -8.24
CA PHE A 3 -10.81 3.99 -7.01
C PHE A 3 -10.23 3.23 -5.79
N ALA A 4 -10.55 1.95 -5.65
CA ALA A 4 -10.03 1.12 -4.57
C ALA A 4 -8.50 0.94 -4.67
N ILE A 5 -7.98 0.76 -5.90
CA ILE A 5 -6.53 0.69 -6.17
C ILE A 5 -5.84 2.02 -5.85
N GLY A 6 -6.47 3.17 -6.18
CA GLY A 6 -5.93 4.48 -5.83
C GLY A 6 -5.90 4.74 -4.33
N MET A 7 -6.93 4.28 -3.60
CA MET A 7 -7.04 4.52 -2.16
C MET A 7 -5.98 3.79 -1.33
N HIS A 8 -5.48 2.61 -1.73
CA HIS A 8 -4.42 1.97 -0.97
C HIS A 8 -3.01 2.43 -1.37
N ASN A 9 -2.82 2.91 -2.59
CA ASN A 9 -1.54 3.45 -3.03
C ASN A 9 -1.18 4.80 -2.37
N VAL A 10 -2.18 5.58 -1.93
CA VAL A 10 -1.92 6.86 -1.24
C VAL A 10 -1.17 6.67 0.08
N PRO A 11 -1.59 5.79 1.01
CA PRO A 11 -0.83 5.51 2.23
C PRO A 11 0.60 5.01 1.96
N GLU A 12 0.80 4.17 0.96
CA GLU A 12 2.13 3.68 0.57
C GLU A 12 3.02 4.80 0.07
N GLY A 13 2.51 5.64 -0.83
CA GLY A 13 3.23 6.82 -1.32
C GLY A 13 3.61 7.79 -0.21
N VAL A 14 2.73 8.00 0.78
CA VAL A 14 3.02 8.83 1.96
C VAL A 14 4.10 8.19 2.84
N ALA A 15 4.08 6.88 3.05
CA ALA A 15 5.09 6.16 3.82
C ALA A 15 6.48 6.28 3.17
N VAL A 16 6.57 6.06 1.86
CA VAL A 16 7.82 6.24 1.10
C VAL A 16 8.29 7.69 1.15
N ALA A 17 7.41 8.65 0.86
CA ALA A 17 7.76 10.07 0.85
C ALA A 17 8.25 10.55 2.23
N SER A 18 7.60 10.13 3.32
CA SER A 18 7.98 10.50 4.67
C SER A 18 9.35 9.93 5.06
N SER A 19 9.63 8.68 4.71
CA SER A 19 10.92 8.02 4.95
C SER A 19 12.05 8.70 4.20
N VAL A 20 11.86 8.98 2.90
CA VAL A 20 12.86 9.68 2.08
C VAL A 20 13.07 11.12 2.56
N TYR A 21 12.00 11.82 2.94
CA TYR A 21 12.11 13.16 3.49
C TYR A 21 12.85 13.18 4.83
N ALA A 22 12.59 12.22 5.71
CA ALA A 22 13.30 12.09 6.96
C ALA A 22 14.82 11.91 6.77
N ALA A 23 15.21 11.12 5.77
CA ALA A 23 16.61 10.83 5.46
C ALA A 23 17.30 11.98 4.70
N THR A 24 16.61 12.64 3.75
CA THR A 24 17.25 13.58 2.81
C THR A 24 16.94 15.05 3.08
N ARG A 25 15.90 15.36 3.87
CA ARG A 25 15.34 16.70 4.09
C ARG A 25 14.94 17.43 2.79
N SER A 26 14.83 16.70 1.68
CA SER A 26 14.43 17.21 0.37
C SER A 26 13.02 16.77 0.00
N ARG A 27 12.10 17.73 -0.14
CA ARG A 27 10.72 17.47 -0.58
C ARG A 27 10.67 16.94 -2.01
N GLU A 28 11.53 17.47 -2.87
CA GLU A 28 11.62 17.07 -4.28
C GLU A 28 12.03 15.60 -4.39
N ARG A 29 13.09 15.18 -3.69
CA ARG A 29 13.52 13.77 -3.69
C ARG A 29 12.45 12.86 -3.12
N ALA A 30 11.79 13.26 -2.03
CA ALA A 30 10.70 12.51 -1.45
C ALA A 30 9.55 12.30 -2.43
N PHE A 31 9.16 13.35 -3.15
CA PHE A 31 8.11 13.27 -4.17
C PHE A 31 8.52 12.40 -5.36
N VAL A 32 9.72 12.59 -5.91
CA VAL A 32 10.20 11.82 -7.07
C VAL A 32 10.29 10.33 -6.76
N VAL A 33 10.83 9.97 -5.58
CA VAL A 33 10.94 8.56 -5.19
C VAL A 33 9.57 7.94 -4.96
N ALA A 34 8.67 8.64 -4.25
CA ALA A 34 7.30 8.14 -4.03
C ALA A 34 6.51 8.01 -5.35
N ALA A 35 6.66 8.96 -6.27
CA ALA A 35 6.03 8.89 -7.58
C ALA A 35 6.61 7.74 -8.43
N ALA A 36 7.93 7.54 -8.39
CA ALA A 36 8.59 6.45 -9.10
C ALA A 36 8.13 5.07 -8.58
N THR A 37 8.04 4.88 -7.25
CA THR A 37 7.53 3.63 -6.66
C THR A 37 6.07 3.38 -7.05
N GLY A 38 5.22 4.42 -7.02
CA GLY A 38 3.83 4.30 -7.45
C GLY A 38 3.64 3.96 -8.93
N LEU A 39 4.61 4.32 -9.80
CA LEU A 39 4.59 3.94 -11.22
C LEU A 39 5.07 2.51 -11.48
N VAL A 40 5.91 1.97 -10.61
CA VAL A 40 6.40 0.58 -10.75
C VAL A 40 5.27 -0.43 -10.66
N GLU A 41 4.26 -0.20 -9.80
CA GLU A 41 3.14 -1.12 -9.63
C GLU A 41 2.32 -1.35 -10.91
N PRO A 42 1.77 -0.31 -11.59
CA PRO A 42 1.02 -0.53 -12.82
C PRO A 42 1.88 -1.08 -13.96
N LEU A 43 3.18 -0.71 -14.00
CA LEU A 43 4.10 -1.27 -14.97
C LEU A 43 4.37 -2.76 -14.72
N ALA A 44 4.61 -3.14 -13.47
CA ALA A 44 4.80 -4.53 -13.07
C ALA A 44 3.53 -5.36 -13.30
N ALA A 45 2.37 -4.81 -12.95
CA ALA A 45 1.07 -5.46 -13.19
C ALA A 45 0.82 -5.69 -14.69
N GLY A 46 1.06 -4.67 -15.53
CA GLY A 46 0.91 -4.77 -16.98
C GLY A 46 1.86 -5.77 -17.60
N LEU A 47 3.12 -5.76 -17.19
CA LEU A 47 4.14 -6.70 -17.65
C LEU A 47 3.82 -8.13 -17.22
N SER A 48 3.42 -8.31 -15.96
CA SER A 48 3.01 -9.61 -15.42
C SER A 48 1.80 -10.15 -16.15
N ALA A 49 0.79 -9.32 -16.41
CA ALA A 49 -0.37 -9.71 -17.20
C ALA A 49 0.01 -10.13 -18.63
N ALA A 50 0.91 -9.41 -19.28
CA ALA A 50 1.34 -9.72 -20.65
C ALA A 50 2.14 -11.02 -20.75
N VAL A 51 3.01 -11.29 -19.78
CA VAL A 51 3.96 -12.43 -19.83
C VAL A 51 3.42 -13.66 -19.13
N LEU A 52 2.75 -13.50 -17.97
CA LEU A 52 2.31 -14.61 -17.13
C LEU A 52 0.85 -15.02 -17.35
N SER A 53 0.05 -14.22 -18.10
CA SER A 53 -1.37 -14.57 -18.32
C SER A 53 -1.63 -16.01 -18.79
N PRO A 54 -0.79 -16.64 -19.63
CA PRO A 54 -1.00 -18.03 -20.02
C PRO A 54 -0.78 -19.04 -18.90
N PHE A 55 -0.05 -18.64 -17.84
CA PHE A 55 0.36 -19.51 -16.72
C PHE A 55 -0.41 -19.20 -15.43
N LEU A 56 -1.19 -18.12 -15.41
CA LEU A 56 -1.96 -17.69 -14.23
C LEU A 56 -3.32 -18.40 -14.22
N SER A 57 -3.38 -19.54 -13.54
CA SER A 57 -4.69 -20.08 -13.15
C SER A 57 -5.29 -19.23 -12.01
N PRO A 58 -6.64 -19.26 -11.84
CA PRO A 58 -7.30 -18.55 -10.73
C PRO A 58 -6.69 -18.89 -9.37
N GLU A 59 -6.33 -20.15 -9.14
CA GLU A 59 -5.75 -20.60 -7.88
C GLU A 59 -4.35 -20.02 -7.64
N VAL A 60 -3.52 -19.94 -8.69
CA VAL A 60 -2.19 -19.32 -8.62
C VAL A 60 -2.29 -17.84 -8.31
N LEU A 61 -3.28 -17.17 -8.91
CA LEU A 61 -3.52 -15.75 -8.66
C LEU A 61 -3.98 -15.51 -7.21
N GLU A 62 -4.91 -16.32 -6.70
CA GLU A 62 -5.34 -16.25 -5.29
C GLU A 62 -4.18 -16.46 -4.33
N LEU A 63 -3.35 -17.47 -4.57
CA LEU A 63 -2.18 -17.76 -3.75
C LEU A 63 -1.16 -16.60 -3.76
N ALA A 64 -0.94 -15.99 -4.92
CA ALA A 64 -0.07 -14.83 -5.05
C ALA A 64 -0.62 -13.63 -4.28
N LEU A 65 -1.92 -13.34 -4.39
CA LEU A 65 -2.58 -12.26 -3.64
C LEU A 65 -2.51 -12.48 -2.13
N LEU A 66 -2.72 -13.72 -1.65
CA LEU A 66 -2.56 -14.07 -0.24
C LEU A 66 -1.11 -13.88 0.23
N GLY A 67 -0.14 -14.24 -0.61
CA GLY A 67 1.29 -14.02 -0.33
C GLY A 67 1.62 -12.53 -0.17
N VAL A 68 1.15 -11.70 -1.10
CA VAL A 68 1.33 -10.24 -1.04
C VAL A 68 0.67 -9.65 0.21
N ALA A 69 -0.58 -10.04 0.50
CA ALA A 69 -1.29 -9.59 1.69
C ALA A 69 -0.53 -9.97 2.98
N GLY A 70 -0.01 -11.20 3.05
CA GLY A 70 0.82 -11.66 4.17
C GLY A 70 2.10 -10.85 4.33
N ALA A 71 2.80 -10.55 3.23
CA ALA A 71 3.99 -9.71 3.24
C ALA A 71 3.69 -8.28 3.72
N MET A 72 2.60 -7.67 3.25
CA MET A 72 2.18 -6.33 3.68
C MET A 72 1.86 -6.28 5.19
N ILE A 73 1.18 -7.30 5.72
CA ILE A 73 0.91 -7.43 7.16
C ILE A 73 2.23 -7.57 7.93
N ALA A 74 3.15 -8.41 7.45
CA ALA A 74 4.44 -8.61 8.10
C ALA A 74 5.26 -7.31 8.16
N VAL A 75 5.39 -6.58 7.06
CA VAL A 75 6.10 -5.29 7.02
C VAL A 75 5.42 -4.28 7.95
N SER A 76 4.09 -4.22 7.95
CA SER A 76 3.35 -3.32 8.83
C SER A 76 3.63 -3.60 10.31
N LEU A 77 3.60 -4.86 10.72
CA LEU A 77 3.78 -5.25 12.12
C LEU A 77 5.25 -5.23 12.57
N LEU A 78 6.18 -5.60 11.70
CA LEU A 78 7.60 -5.73 12.06
C LEU A 78 8.38 -4.42 11.90
N GLU A 79 7.97 -3.56 10.99
CA GLU A 79 8.69 -2.32 10.68
C GLU A 79 7.89 -1.05 10.97
N LEU A 80 6.67 -0.91 10.38
CA LEU A 80 5.92 0.34 10.47
C LEU A 80 5.41 0.62 11.87
N VAL A 81 4.79 -0.36 12.52
CA VAL A 81 4.25 -0.18 13.89
C VAL A 81 5.36 0.13 14.89
N PRO A 82 6.47 -0.63 14.97
CA PRO A 82 7.55 -0.31 15.91
C PRO A 82 8.22 1.02 15.61
N SER A 83 8.39 1.36 14.33
CA SER A 83 9.00 2.63 13.90
C SER A 83 8.12 3.82 14.28
N ALA A 84 6.83 3.76 13.98
CA ALA A 84 5.86 4.80 14.33
C ALA A 84 5.73 4.97 15.85
N TRP A 85 5.73 3.87 16.60
CA TRP A 85 5.67 3.89 18.06
C TRP A 85 6.88 4.57 18.68
N ARG A 86 8.09 4.27 18.19
CA ARG A 86 9.32 4.91 18.65
C ARG A 86 9.39 6.39 18.30
N ALA A 87 8.85 6.78 17.14
CA ALA A 87 8.86 8.16 16.69
C ALA A 87 7.88 9.04 17.48
N ALA A 88 6.61 8.61 17.58
CA ALA A 88 5.57 9.36 18.26
C ALA A 88 4.36 8.45 18.59
N PRO A 89 4.25 7.90 19.80
CA PRO A 89 3.21 6.91 20.12
C PRO A 89 1.79 7.44 20.00
N ARG A 90 1.50 8.68 20.41
CA ARG A 90 0.16 9.27 20.30
C ARG A 90 -0.29 9.45 18.85
N PRO A 91 0.48 10.13 17.96
CA PRO A 91 0.17 10.17 16.53
C PRO A 91 0.08 8.79 15.87
N ALA A 92 0.90 7.80 16.29
CA ALA A 92 0.84 6.45 15.75
C ALA A 92 -0.51 5.77 16.03
N ILE A 93 -1.06 5.92 17.24
CA ILE A 93 -2.39 5.40 17.60
C ILE A 93 -3.47 6.10 16.76
N ILE A 94 -3.43 7.44 16.69
CA ILE A 94 -4.43 8.22 15.94
C ILE A 94 -4.38 7.85 14.46
N GLY A 95 -3.18 7.74 13.88
CA GLY A 95 -2.98 7.33 12.49
C GLY A 95 -3.45 5.90 12.21
N GLY A 96 -3.16 4.97 13.11
CA GLY A 96 -3.61 3.58 13.01
C GLY A 96 -5.14 3.45 13.07
N LEU A 97 -5.78 4.11 14.02
CA LEU A 97 -7.24 4.12 14.13
C LEU A 97 -7.89 4.82 12.94
N GLY A 98 -7.34 5.97 12.52
CA GLY A 98 -7.82 6.70 11.35
C GLY A 98 -7.71 5.88 10.08
N GLY A 99 -6.57 5.22 9.86
CA GLY A 99 -6.36 4.32 8.72
C GLY A 99 -7.34 3.14 8.72
N TRP A 100 -7.57 2.53 9.88
CA TRP A 100 -8.56 1.46 10.03
C TRP A 100 -9.98 1.94 9.67
N TRP A 101 -10.39 3.12 10.13
CA TRP A 101 -11.69 3.71 9.79
C TRP A 101 -11.83 3.98 8.30
N VAL A 102 -10.81 4.56 7.67
CA VAL A 102 -10.80 4.83 6.21
C VAL A 102 -10.92 3.53 5.42
N LEU A 103 -10.16 2.51 5.81
CA LEU A 103 -10.25 1.18 5.19
C LEU A 103 -11.65 0.58 5.35
N ARG A 104 -12.22 0.65 6.54
CA ARG A 104 -13.56 0.12 6.81
C ARG A 104 -14.63 0.77 5.95
N ILE A 105 -14.65 2.11 5.90
CA ILE A 105 -15.57 2.86 5.04
C ILE A 105 -15.38 2.49 3.57
N GLY A 106 -14.13 2.35 3.10
CA GLY A 106 -13.84 1.94 1.73
C GLY A 106 -14.36 0.55 1.40
N LEU A 107 -14.21 -0.41 2.31
CA LEU A 107 -14.74 -1.78 2.14
C LEU A 107 -16.26 -1.79 2.11
N ASP A 108 -16.93 -1.06 3.01
CA ASP A 108 -18.39 -0.98 3.05
C ASP A 108 -18.95 -0.33 1.77
N PHE A 109 -18.26 0.69 1.24
CA PHE A 109 -18.61 1.32 -0.04
C PHE A 109 -18.48 0.34 -1.22
N VAL A 110 -17.39 -0.42 -1.28
CA VAL A 110 -17.17 -1.42 -2.34
C VAL A 110 -18.20 -2.54 -2.23
N ALA A 111 -18.50 -3.02 -1.03
CA ALA A 111 -19.54 -4.04 -0.81
C ALA A 111 -20.92 -3.57 -1.27
N ALA A 112 -21.29 -2.34 -0.96
CA ALA A 112 -22.56 -1.75 -1.39
C ALA A 112 -22.66 -1.55 -2.91
N ALA A 113 -21.53 -1.32 -3.60
CA ALA A 113 -21.49 -1.16 -5.05
C ALA A 113 -21.60 -2.49 -5.82
N HIS A 114 -21.48 -3.63 -5.15
CA HIS A 114 -21.59 -4.97 -5.73
C HIS A 114 -22.86 -5.72 -5.29
N ALA A 115 -23.66 -5.12 -4.42
CA ALA A 115 -24.97 -5.61 -3.99
C ALA A 115 -26.11 -5.07 -4.86
#